data_370b849d4e519cc3d3be50b857fc95e7
#
_entry.id   370b849d4e519cc3d3be50b857fc95e7
#
_cell.length_a   1.000
_cell.length_b   1.000
_cell.length_c   1.000
_cell.angle_alpha   90.00
_cell.angle_beta   90.00
_cell.angle_gamma   90.00
#
_symmetry.space_group_name_H-M   'P 1'
#
loop_
_entity.id
_entity.type
_entity.pdbx_description
1 polymer ?
#
loop_
_entity_poly.entity_id
_entity_poly.type
_entity_poly.pdbx_seq_one_letter_code
_entity_poly.pdbx_strand_id
1 'polypeptide(L)'
;MGKQRTGDEHIRFDGMPIGHLLGDYWAWNSSDLLVNTERGSFSEFIVSAALDLDLSGTKVDWGPYDVSFPFRWMCEGKPREEVRIEVKSAAYLQSWEQEKPSSIVFSIRPARAWDPDLGYYGELKRQSDLYVFCHYTQTDRAKADPLVLDDWTFYILPTKRLDQCCGGQKTISLSSLLALGPVRVDFDGIKDAVIHCIQGDECPPPPSYCIIFVYPFCL
;
A
#
# COMPACT_ATOMS: atom_id res chain seq x y z
N MET A 1 10.10 -19.87 4.29
CA MET A 1 10.14 -18.56 4.96
C MET A 1 11.55 -18.25 5.42
N GLY A 2 12.03 -17.00 5.19
CA GLY A 2 13.31 -16.55 5.71
C GLY A 2 13.31 -16.52 7.23
N LYS A 3 14.47 -16.72 7.85
CA LYS A 3 14.62 -16.56 9.31
C LYS A 3 14.62 -15.06 9.63
N GLN A 4 13.73 -14.62 10.51
CA GLN A 4 13.80 -13.26 11.04
C GLN A 4 15.14 -13.04 11.76
N ARG A 5 15.72 -11.87 11.59
CA ARG A 5 16.98 -11.44 12.18
C ARG A 5 16.73 -10.23 13.08
N THR A 6 17.57 -10.04 14.09
CA THR A 6 17.45 -8.93 15.06
C THR A 6 18.25 -7.69 14.67
N GLY A 7 19.22 -7.86 13.78
CA GLY A 7 20.21 -6.83 13.45
C GLY A 7 21.51 -6.95 14.23
N ASP A 8 21.54 -7.73 15.32
CA ASP A 8 22.71 -7.93 16.17
C ASP A 8 23.70 -8.98 15.63
N GLU A 9 23.31 -9.63 14.52
CA GLU A 9 24.16 -10.66 13.93
C GLU A 9 25.36 -10.06 13.24
N HIS A 10 26.55 -10.60 13.56
CA HIS A 10 27.80 -10.21 12.91
C HIS A 10 27.85 -10.67 11.45
N ILE A 11 28.26 -9.76 10.55
CA ILE A 11 28.71 -10.12 9.21
C ILE A 11 30.08 -10.77 9.34
N ARG A 12 30.31 -11.89 8.62
CA ARG A 12 31.49 -12.75 8.81
C ARG A 12 32.17 -13.07 7.49
N PHE A 13 33.51 -13.22 7.56
CA PHE A 13 34.33 -13.77 6.52
C PHE A 13 35.23 -14.86 7.15
N ASP A 14 35.32 -16.03 6.55
CA ASP A 14 36.04 -17.18 7.06
C ASP A 14 35.74 -17.50 8.54
N GLY A 15 34.44 -17.40 8.91
CA GLY A 15 33.96 -17.62 10.27
C GLY A 15 34.20 -16.47 11.26
N MET A 16 35.01 -15.48 10.91
CA MET A 16 35.39 -14.35 11.77
C MET A 16 34.55 -13.11 11.49
N PRO A 17 34.11 -12.35 12.52
CA PRO A 17 33.42 -11.09 12.34
C PRO A 17 34.29 -10.07 11.58
N ILE A 18 33.69 -9.33 10.63
CA ILE A 18 34.38 -8.24 9.89
C ILE A 18 34.23 -6.87 10.55
N GLY A 19 33.68 -6.79 11.78
CA GLY A 19 33.49 -5.56 12.51
C GLY A 19 32.17 -4.84 12.28
N HIS A 20 31.28 -5.40 11.47
CA HIS A 20 29.95 -4.87 11.18
C HIS A 20 28.83 -5.85 11.55
N LEU A 21 27.67 -5.28 11.93
CA LEU A 21 26.44 -6.01 12.22
C LEU A 21 25.47 -5.93 11.03
N LEU A 22 24.49 -6.80 11.01
CA LEU A 22 23.39 -6.72 10.07
C LEU A 22 22.58 -5.42 10.21
N GLY A 23 22.45 -4.92 11.45
CA GLY A 23 21.82 -3.62 11.73
C GLY A 23 22.55 -2.44 11.07
N ASP A 24 23.90 -2.48 10.96
CA ASP A 24 24.65 -1.45 10.23
C ASP A 24 24.26 -1.43 8.75
N TYR A 25 24.09 -2.62 8.16
CA TYR A 25 23.61 -2.73 6.78
C TYR A 25 22.20 -2.15 6.63
N TRP A 26 21.27 -2.47 7.53
CA TRP A 26 19.92 -1.91 7.49
C TRP A 26 19.93 -0.39 7.63
N ALA A 27 20.71 0.14 8.57
CA ALA A 27 20.86 1.56 8.76
C ALA A 27 21.43 2.25 7.51
N TRP A 28 22.44 1.65 6.87
CA TRP A 28 23.03 2.18 5.64
C TRP A 28 22.08 2.11 4.44
N ASN A 29 21.30 1.01 4.30
CA ASN A 29 20.48 0.74 3.12
C ASN A 29 19.09 1.36 3.20
N SER A 30 18.45 1.36 4.38
CA SER A 30 17.01 1.59 4.52
C SER A 30 16.63 2.76 5.44
N SER A 31 17.59 3.60 5.85
CA SER A 31 17.30 4.73 6.76
C SER A 31 16.59 5.91 6.07
N ASP A 32 16.76 6.08 4.76
CA ASP A 32 16.07 7.16 4.04
C ASP A 32 14.67 6.72 3.61
N LEU A 33 13.69 6.93 4.49
CA LEU A 33 12.28 6.58 4.25
C LEU A 33 11.58 7.52 3.24
N LEU A 34 12.25 8.53 2.70
CA LEU A 34 11.75 9.31 1.55
C LEU A 34 12.03 8.62 0.21
N VAL A 35 12.94 7.64 0.17
CA VAL A 35 13.12 6.77 -1.00
C VAL A 35 11.84 5.99 -1.28
N ASN A 36 11.39 5.95 -2.54
CA ASN A 36 10.10 5.37 -2.92
C ASN A 36 9.93 3.90 -2.48
N THR A 37 10.96 3.08 -2.61
CA THR A 37 10.94 1.67 -2.21
C THR A 37 10.85 1.51 -0.71
N GLU A 38 11.67 2.26 0.06
CA GLU A 38 11.67 2.21 1.52
C GLU A 38 10.35 2.75 2.09
N ARG A 39 9.86 3.88 1.56
CA ARG A 39 8.55 4.43 1.94
C ARG A 39 7.41 3.46 1.61
N GLY A 40 7.49 2.75 0.48
CA GLY A 40 6.53 1.71 0.11
C GLY A 40 6.47 0.60 1.15
N SER A 41 7.61 -0.01 1.46
CA SER A 41 7.72 -1.07 2.46
C SER A 41 7.32 -0.59 3.87
N PHE A 42 7.71 0.64 4.23
CA PHE A 42 7.31 1.24 5.49
C PHE A 42 5.80 1.48 5.58
N SER A 43 5.16 1.88 4.48
CA SER A 43 3.69 2.04 4.41
C SER A 43 2.95 0.71 4.62
N GLU A 44 3.46 -0.40 4.06
CA GLU A 44 2.91 -1.73 4.30
C GLU A 44 3.08 -2.15 5.77
N PHE A 45 4.22 -1.83 6.39
CA PHE A 45 4.46 -2.05 7.82
C PHE A 45 3.47 -1.25 8.68
N ILE A 46 3.27 0.06 8.40
CA ILE A 46 2.31 0.92 9.11
C ILE A 46 0.90 0.33 9.03
N VAL A 47 0.44 -0.04 7.83
CA VAL A 47 -0.90 -0.62 7.63
C VAL A 47 -1.03 -1.94 8.36
N SER A 48 -0.02 -2.80 8.32
CA SER A 48 -0.01 -4.08 9.03
C SER A 48 -0.06 -3.88 10.55
N ALA A 49 0.69 -2.91 11.09
CA ALA A 49 0.68 -2.56 12.51
C ALA A 49 -0.69 -2.01 12.95
N ALA A 50 -1.30 -1.12 12.14
CA ALA A 50 -2.64 -0.59 12.42
C ALA A 50 -3.74 -1.66 12.41
N LEU A 51 -3.54 -2.77 11.69
CA LEU A 51 -4.44 -3.92 11.65
C LEU A 51 -4.15 -4.95 12.74
N ASP A 52 -3.22 -4.68 13.67
CA ASP A 52 -2.74 -5.60 14.73
C ASP A 52 -2.25 -6.95 14.18
N LEU A 53 -1.59 -6.96 13.03
CA LEU A 53 -1.03 -8.18 12.45
C LEU A 53 0.24 -8.60 13.17
N ASP A 54 0.51 -9.92 13.18
CA ASP A 54 1.77 -10.45 13.67
C ASP A 54 2.92 -10.09 12.72
N LEU A 55 3.80 -9.21 13.19
CA LEU A 55 4.98 -8.72 12.47
C LEU A 55 6.27 -9.44 12.88
N SER A 56 6.17 -10.57 13.61
CA SER A 56 7.31 -11.37 14.06
C SER A 56 7.97 -12.18 12.93
N GLY A 57 7.37 -12.22 11.75
CA GLY A 57 7.90 -12.87 10.55
C GLY A 57 8.67 -11.95 9.62
N THR A 58 9.21 -12.51 8.54
CA THR A 58 9.77 -11.74 7.43
C THR A 58 8.66 -11.40 6.42
N LYS A 59 8.70 -10.18 5.86
CA LYS A 59 7.81 -9.77 4.77
C LYS A 59 7.91 -10.75 3.59
N VAL A 60 6.77 -11.02 2.96
CA VAL A 60 6.69 -11.78 1.70
C VAL A 60 6.59 -10.80 0.54
N ASP A 61 7.63 -10.72 -0.30
CA ASP A 61 7.74 -9.69 -1.34
C ASP A 61 6.95 -9.98 -2.64
N TRP A 62 6.63 -11.24 -2.92
CA TRP A 62 6.06 -11.64 -4.21
C TRP A 62 4.66 -12.25 -4.06
N GLY A 63 3.75 -11.47 -3.48
CA GLY A 63 2.35 -11.83 -3.39
C GLY A 63 1.49 -11.12 -4.46
N PRO A 64 0.27 -11.57 -4.68
CA PRO A 64 -0.69 -10.89 -5.56
C PRO A 64 -1.28 -9.61 -4.94
N TYR A 65 -1.03 -9.36 -3.67
CA TYR A 65 -1.42 -8.18 -2.87
C TYR A 65 -0.40 -7.99 -1.74
N ASP A 66 -0.39 -6.80 -1.12
CA ASP A 66 0.66 -6.42 -0.17
C ASP A 66 0.38 -6.93 1.26
N VAL A 67 -0.88 -6.90 1.72
CA VAL A 67 -1.26 -7.26 3.10
C VAL A 67 -2.48 -8.18 3.12
N SER A 68 -2.42 -9.28 3.91
CA SER A 68 -3.55 -10.15 4.23
C SER A 68 -4.04 -9.84 5.64
N PHE A 69 -5.29 -9.40 5.77
CA PHE A 69 -5.93 -9.16 7.05
C PHE A 69 -6.92 -10.27 7.36
N PRO A 70 -6.67 -11.12 8.37
CA PRO A 70 -7.59 -12.19 8.80
C PRO A 70 -8.89 -11.59 9.33
N PHE A 71 -9.92 -11.61 8.49
CA PHE A 71 -11.24 -11.09 8.82
C PHE A 71 -12.31 -11.82 8.02
N ARG A 72 -13.31 -12.37 8.70
CA ARG A 72 -14.39 -13.09 8.04
C ARG A 72 -15.45 -12.13 7.54
N TRP A 73 -15.72 -12.19 6.23
CA TRP A 73 -16.68 -11.32 5.57
C TRP A 73 -17.35 -12.00 4.38
N MET A 74 -18.37 -11.36 3.80
CA MET A 74 -19.10 -11.87 2.65
C MET A 74 -18.66 -11.11 1.39
N CYS A 75 -18.14 -11.83 0.39
CA CYS A 75 -17.79 -11.30 -0.91
C CYS A 75 -18.68 -11.95 -1.97
N GLU A 76 -19.57 -11.18 -2.60
CA GLU A 76 -20.50 -11.67 -3.64
C GLU A 76 -21.28 -12.92 -3.21
N GLY A 77 -21.77 -12.91 -1.98
CA GLY A 77 -22.53 -14.03 -1.41
C GLY A 77 -21.70 -15.23 -0.97
N LYS A 78 -20.38 -15.18 -1.04
CA LYS A 78 -19.47 -16.25 -0.58
C LYS A 78 -18.68 -15.80 0.64
N PRO A 79 -18.52 -16.63 1.68
CA PRO A 79 -17.69 -16.30 2.83
C PRO A 79 -16.21 -16.29 2.44
N ARG A 80 -15.48 -15.32 2.97
CA ARG A 80 -14.03 -15.22 2.92
C ARG A 80 -13.48 -15.06 4.32
N GLU A 81 -12.29 -15.60 4.58
CA GLU A 81 -11.64 -15.59 5.88
C GLU A 81 -10.53 -14.51 5.96
N GLU A 82 -10.25 -13.85 4.84
CA GLU A 82 -9.25 -12.77 4.77
C GLU A 82 -9.74 -11.61 3.89
N VAL A 83 -9.21 -10.43 4.18
CA VAL A 83 -9.28 -9.23 3.32
C VAL A 83 -7.91 -9.00 2.70
N ARG A 84 -7.86 -8.89 1.38
CA ARG A 84 -6.65 -8.63 0.60
C ARG A 84 -6.49 -7.15 0.36
N ILE A 85 -5.38 -6.60 0.81
CA ILE A 85 -5.15 -5.17 0.79
C ILE A 85 -3.95 -4.85 -0.10
N GLU A 86 -4.12 -3.90 -1.00
CA GLU A 86 -3.05 -3.27 -1.76
C GLU A 86 -2.68 -1.96 -1.08
N VAL A 87 -1.42 -1.75 -0.78
CA VAL A 87 -0.91 -0.53 -0.14
C VAL A 87 -0.14 0.29 -1.15
N LYS A 88 -0.45 1.57 -1.27
CA LYS A 88 0.26 2.48 -2.16
C LYS A 88 0.66 3.74 -1.43
N SER A 89 1.91 4.15 -1.55
CA SER A 89 2.41 5.36 -0.90
C SER A 89 2.77 6.45 -1.91
N ALA A 90 2.57 7.70 -1.50
CA ALA A 90 3.03 8.89 -2.20
C ALA A 90 3.42 9.97 -1.19
N ALA A 91 4.32 10.87 -1.59
CA ALA A 91 4.80 11.96 -0.78
C ALA A 91 5.07 13.21 -1.62
N TYR A 92 4.92 14.37 -1.01
CA TYR A 92 5.36 15.64 -1.60
C TYR A 92 6.88 15.73 -1.69
N LEU A 93 7.58 15.28 -0.65
CA LEU A 93 9.03 15.25 -0.58
C LEU A 93 9.58 13.90 -1.06
N GLN A 94 10.70 13.96 -1.76
CA GLN A 94 11.45 12.81 -2.25
C GLN A 94 12.85 12.81 -1.62
N SER A 95 13.58 11.72 -1.72
CA SER A 95 14.96 11.61 -1.19
C SER A 95 15.96 12.56 -1.85
N TRP A 96 15.70 12.96 -3.09
CA TRP A 96 16.54 13.91 -3.82
C TRP A 96 16.09 15.35 -3.64
N GLU A 97 16.97 16.29 -3.96
CA GLU A 97 16.67 17.70 -3.95
C GLU A 97 15.62 18.06 -5.03
N GLN A 98 14.63 18.87 -4.66
CA GLN A 98 13.50 19.23 -5.51
C GLN A 98 13.33 20.75 -5.56
N GLU A 99 13.07 21.29 -6.75
CA GLU A 99 12.69 22.69 -6.93
C GLU A 99 11.26 22.98 -6.41
N LYS A 100 10.38 21.98 -6.46
CA LYS A 100 9.00 22.06 -5.97
C LYS A 100 8.52 20.69 -5.48
N PRO A 101 7.53 20.65 -4.58
CA PRO A 101 6.92 19.39 -4.13
C PRO A 101 6.39 18.56 -5.30
N SER A 102 6.49 17.24 -5.18
CA SER A 102 5.95 16.29 -6.16
C SER A 102 4.42 16.34 -6.19
N SER A 103 3.84 16.12 -7.35
CA SER A 103 2.41 15.82 -7.46
C SER A 103 2.11 14.47 -6.84
N ILE A 104 1.02 14.39 -6.09
CA ILE A 104 0.60 13.12 -5.47
C ILE A 104 -0.15 12.27 -6.49
N VAL A 105 0.46 11.14 -6.85
CA VAL A 105 -0.07 10.16 -7.80
C VAL A 105 0.22 8.76 -7.26
N PHE A 106 -0.79 7.91 -7.28
CA PHE A 106 -0.69 6.52 -6.85
C PHE A 106 -0.82 5.56 -8.03
N SER A 107 -0.09 4.45 -7.99
CA SER A 107 -0.27 3.36 -8.94
C SER A 107 -1.53 2.56 -8.60
N ILE A 108 -2.39 2.34 -9.61
CA ILE A 108 -3.60 1.51 -9.51
C ILE A 108 -3.67 0.51 -10.67
N ARG A 109 -2.49 0.17 -11.25
CA ARG A 109 -2.41 -0.68 -12.44
C ARG A 109 -2.98 -2.07 -12.15
N PRO A 110 -3.90 -2.58 -12.99
CA PRO A 110 -4.21 -4.00 -13.00
C PRO A 110 -2.96 -4.84 -13.30
N ALA A 111 -2.82 -5.97 -12.62
CA ALA A 111 -1.72 -6.92 -12.79
C ALA A 111 -2.24 -8.35 -12.87
N ARG A 112 -1.45 -9.27 -13.44
CA ARG A 112 -1.67 -10.69 -13.26
C ARG A 112 -1.14 -11.13 -11.92
N ALA A 113 -1.81 -12.08 -11.29
CA ALA A 113 -1.27 -12.72 -10.09
C ALA A 113 0.05 -13.42 -10.43
N TRP A 114 0.95 -13.49 -9.47
CA TRP A 114 2.21 -14.18 -9.59
C TRP A 114 2.31 -15.26 -8.51
N ASP A 115 2.89 -16.38 -8.85
CA ASP A 115 3.14 -17.51 -7.97
C ASP A 115 4.54 -18.07 -8.23
N PRO A 116 5.31 -18.47 -7.20
CA PRO A 116 6.66 -18.97 -7.36
C PRO A 116 6.78 -20.18 -8.30
N ASP A 117 5.77 -21.04 -8.31
CA ASP A 117 5.79 -22.29 -9.09
C ASP A 117 5.16 -22.11 -10.48
N LEU A 118 4.15 -21.23 -10.62
CA LEU A 118 3.37 -21.03 -11.84
C LEU A 118 3.80 -19.79 -12.64
N GLY A 119 4.57 -18.87 -12.05
CA GLY A 119 4.87 -17.56 -12.64
C GLY A 119 3.64 -16.65 -12.68
N TYR A 120 3.51 -15.83 -13.74
CA TYR A 120 2.33 -14.99 -13.93
C TYR A 120 1.14 -15.81 -14.42
N TYR A 121 0.03 -15.77 -13.70
CA TYR A 121 -1.19 -16.52 -14.01
C TYR A 121 -2.46 -15.67 -13.86
N GLY A 122 -3.58 -16.20 -14.36
CA GLY A 122 -4.90 -15.61 -14.25
C GLY A 122 -5.11 -14.38 -15.15
N GLU A 123 -6.19 -13.67 -14.89
CA GLU A 123 -6.61 -12.49 -15.64
C GLU A 123 -5.88 -11.23 -15.18
N LEU A 124 -5.79 -10.26 -16.10
CA LEU A 124 -5.29 -8.92 -15.81
C LEU A 124 -6.35 -8.13 -15.03
N LYS A 125 -6.20 -8.04 -13.72
CA LYS A 125 -7.12 -7.32 -12.83
C LYS A 125 -6.39 -6.78 -11.60
N ARG A 126 -7.06 -5.98 -10.79
CA ARG A 126 -6.62 -5.65 -9.43
C ARG A 126 -6.89 -6.86 -8.55
N GLN A 127 -5.87 -7.33 -7.82
CA GLN A 127 -5.93 -8.62 -7.10
C GLN A 127 -6.43 -8.48 -5.67
N SER A 128 -6.44 -7.26 -5.13
CA SER A 128 -6.88 -6.94 -3.76
C SER A 128 -8.39 -6.68 -3.68
N ASP A 129 -8.94 -6.77 -2.48
CA ASP A 129 -10.34 -6.45 -2.18
C ASP A 129 -10.50 -4.94 -1.93
N LEU A 130 -9.47 -4.29 -1.37
CA LEU A 130 -9.39 -2.84 -1.21
C LEU A 130 -7.97 -2.30 -1.32
N TYR A 131 -7.86 -0.98 -1.46
CA TYR A 131 -6.63 -0.21 -1.46
C TYR A 131 -6.54 0.65 -0.21
N VAL A 132 -5.34 0.74 0.38
CA VAL A 132 -4.95 1.76 1.36
C VAL A 132 -3.91 2.66 0.70
N PHE A 133 -4.28 3.91 0.45
CA PHE A 133 -3.40 4.93 -0.10
C PHE A 133 -2.78 5.73 1.05
N CYS A 134 -1.50 5.58 1.25
CA CYS A 134 -0.71 6.21 2.30
C CYS A 134 -0.06 7.48 1.76
N HIS A 135 -0.49 8.62 2.24
CA HIS A 135 -0.01 9.93 1.80
C HIS A 135 0.82 10.59 2.90
N TYR A 136 2.14 10.66 2.72
CA TYR A 136 3.02 11.46 3.57
C TYR A 136 2.89 12.93 3.18
N THR A 137 2.36 13.74 4.09
CA THR A 137 1.84 15.09 3.80
C THR A 137 2.84 16.20 4.07
N GLN A 138 3.96 15.92 4.75
CA GLN A 138 4.98 16.92 5.07
C GLN A 138 5.58 17.55 3.80
N THR A 139 5.69 18.89 3.81
CA THR A 139 6.25 19.69 2.72
C THR A 139 7.51 20.47 3.11
N ASP A 140 7.77 20.59 4.40
CA ASP A 140 8.99 21.22 4.93
C ASP A 140 10.08 20.16 5.10
N ARG A 141 11.14 20.24 4.28
CA ARG A 141 12.23 19.27 4.29
C ARG A 141 12.98 19.25 5.62
N ALA A 142 13.05 20.38 6.33
CA ALA A 142 13.74 20.46 7.62
C ALA A 142 12.98 19.74 8.75
N LYS A 143 11.68 19.46 8.54
CA LYS A 143 10.81 18.73 9.48
C LYS A 143 10.46 17.34 9.00
N ALA A 144 10.94 16.95 7.82
CA ALA A 144 10.56 15.69 7.21
C ALA A 144 11.11 14.50 8.01
N ASP A 145 10.24 13.83 8.72
CA ASP A 145 10.50 12.57 9.43
C ASP A 145 9.32 11.61 9.20
N PRO A 146 9.44 10.64 8.26
CA PRO A 146 8.35 9.69 8.01
C PRO A 146 7.98 8.79 9.20
N LEU A 147 8.78 8.77 10.27
CA LEU A 147 8.43 8.07 11.52
C LEU A 147 7.34 8.80 12.33
N VAL A 148 7.09 10.07 12.04
CA VAL A 148 6.01 10.85 12.66
C VAL A 148 4.70 10.58 11.92
N LEU A 149 3.85 9.72 12.48
CA LEU A 149 2.62 9.28 11.82
C LEU A 149 1.55 10.37 11.73
N ASP A 150 1.65 11.45 12.52
CA ASP A 150 0.80 12.65 12.38
C ASP A 150 0.94 13.34 11.02
N ASP A 151 2.07 13.14 10.34
CA ASP A 151 2.33 13.66 9.00
C ASP A 151 1.80 12.74 7.89
N TRP A 152 1.05 11.69 8.23
CA TRP A 152 0.43 10.78 7.26
C TRP A 152 -1.09 10.94 7.23
N THR A 153 -1.65 10.75 6.06
CA THR A 153 -3.09 10.60 5.85
C THR A 153 -3.33 9.32 5.06
N PHE A 154 -4.30 8.54 5.49
CA PHE A 154 -4.65 7.27 4.85
C PHE A 154 -6.02 7.39 4.20
N TYR A 155 -6.13 6.84 2.98
CA TYR A 155 -7.39 6.81 2.23
C TYR A 155 -7.70 5.36 1.88
N ILE A 156 -8.83 4.86 2.37
CA ILE A 156 -9.27 3.49 2.15
C ILE A 156 -10.36 3.49 1.09
N LEU A 157 -10.19 2.67 0.05
CA LEU A 157 -11.14 2.58 -1.05
C LEU A 157 -11.30 1.13 -1.52
N PRO A 158 -12.54 0.59 -1.62
CA PRO A 158 -12.78 -0.72 -2.20
C PRO A 158 -12.30 -0.80 -3.66
N THR A 159 -11.64 -1.90 -4.01
CA THR A 159 -11.15 -2.17 -5.38
C THR A 159 -12.29 -2.09 -6.40
N LYS A 160 -13.47 -2.58 -6.05
CA LYS A 160 -14.68 -2.47 -6.88
C LYS A 160 -14.95 -1.04 -7.34
N ARG A 161 -14.72 -0.05 -6.47
CA ARG A 161 -14.89 1.38 -6.84
C ARG A 161 -13.86 1.82 -7.87
N LEU A 162 -12.59 1.41 -7.72
CA LEU A 162 -11.57 1.68 -8.74
C LEU A 162 -11.91 1.03 -10.08
N ASP A 163 -12.40 -0.21 -10.06
CA ASP A 163 -12.77 -0.92 -11.28
C ASP A 163 -13.94 -0.24 -12.01
N GLN A 164 -14.94 0.22 -11.27
CA GLN A 164 -16.09 0.94 -11.83
C GLN A 164 -15.74 2.30 -12.43
N CYS A 165 -14.87 3.07 -11.75
CA CYS A 165 -14.61 4.46 -12.12
C CYS A 165 -13.32 4.67 -12.93
N CYS A 166 -12.34 3.78 -12.80
CA CYS A 166 -11.01 3.93 -13.39
C CYS A 166 -10.69 2.87 -14.46
N GLY A 167 -11.45 1.79 -14.53
CA GLY A 167 -11.22 0.72 -15.51
C GLY A 167 -9.75 0.27 -15.54
N GLY A 168 -9.15 0.29 -16.71
CA GLY A 168 -7.75 -0.09 -16.94
C GLY A 168 -6.69 1.00 -16.67
N GLN A 169 -7.04 2.12 -16.02
CA GLN A 169 -6.08 3.18 -15.68
C GLN A 169 -4.94 2.64 -14.82
N LYS A 170 -3.72 3.16 -15.08
CA LYS A 170 -2.51 2.72 -14.39
C LYS A 170 -2.20 3.54 -13.14
N THR A 171 -2.69 4.78 -13.08
CA THR A 171 -2.43 5.72 -12.00
C THR A 171 -3.66 6.54 -11.65
N ILE A 172 -3.70 7.08 -10.43
CA ILE A 172 -4.73 8.01 -9.97
C ILE A 172 -4.07 9.17 -9.23
N SER A 173 -4.47 10.41 -9.55
CA SER A 173 -4.05 11.59 -8.78
C SER A 173 -4.80 11.67 -7.45
N LEU A 174 -4.25 12.41 -6.48
CA LEU A 174 -4.93 12.64 -5.20
C LEU A 174 -6.31 13.28 -5.40
N SER A 175 -6.43 14.28 -6.28
CA SER A 175 -7.71 14.93 -6.55
C SER A 175 -8.75 13.97 -7.13
N SER A 176 -8.34 13.10 -8.08
CA SER A 176 -9.21 12.07 -8.64
C SER A 176 -9.58 11.01 -7.61
N LEU A 177 -8.63 10.62 -6.74
CA LEU A 177 -8.90 9.69 -5.64
C LEU A 177 -9.95 10.25 -4.67
N LEU A 178 -9.79 11.51 -4.25
CA LEU A 178 -10.75 12.18 -3.36
C LEU A 178 -12.14 12.28 -3.97
N ALA A 179 -12.23 12.48 -5.29
CA ALA A 179 -13.50 12.49 -6.01
C ALA A 179 -14.23 11.14 -6.00
N LEU A 180 -13.53 10.04 -5.76
CA LEU A 180 -14.14 8.71 -5.60
C LEU A 180 -14.75 8.47 -4.21
N GLY A 181 -14.59 9.40 -3.28
CA GLY A 181 -15.14 9.30 -1.92
C GLY A 181 -14.45 8.22 -1.06
N PRO A 182 -13.12 8.18 -0.96
CA PRO A 182 -12.45 7.25 -0.06
C PRO A 182 -12.74 7.60 1.40
N VAL A 183 -12.68 6.62 2.29
CA VAL A 183 -12.66 6.88 3.73
C VAL A 183 -11.30 7.44 4.09
N ARG A 184 -11.27 8.68 4.60
CA ARG A 184 -10.04 9.36 5.04
C ARG A 184 -9.87 9.22 6.54
N VAL A 185 -8.72 8.74 6.99
CA VAL A 185 -8.39 8.55 8.41
C VAL A 185 -6.92 8.87 8.69
N ASP A 186 -6.59 8.98 9.98
CA ASP A 186 -5.25 8.88 10.53
C ASP A 186 -4.88 7.41 10.83
N PHE A 187 -3.74 7.19 11.49
CA PHE A 187 -3.23 5.84 11.81
C PHE A 187 -4.23 5.02 12.63
N ASP A 188 -4.80 5.59 13.68
CA ASP A 188 -5.69 4.87 14.61
C ASP A 188 -7.02 4.47 13.94
N GLY A 189 -7.43 5.20 12.90
CA GLY A 189 -8.67 4.95 12.16
C GLY A 189 -8.56 3.88 11.06
N ILE A 190 -7.37 3.38 10.72
CA ILE A 190 -7.17 2.47 9.57
C ILE A 190 -7.98 1.19 9.72
N LYS A 191 -7.89 0.52 10.87
CA LYS A 191 -8.55 -0.77 11.10
C LYS A 191 -10.07 -0.67 10.96
N ASP A 192 -10.67 0.30 11.61
CA ASP A 192 -12.11 0.52 11.57
C ASP A 192 -12.59 0.89 10.15
N ALA A 193 -11.82 1.72 9.44
CA ALA A 193 -12.11 2.08 8.06
C ALA A 193 -12.03 0.88 7.11
N VAL A 194 -11.05 0.00 7.28
CA VAL A 194 -10.92 -1.26 6.51
C VAL A 194 -12.15 -2.13 6.75
N ILE A 195 -12.52 -2.36 8.01
CA ILE A 195 -13.68 -3.20 8.38
C ILE A 195 -14.97 -2.60 7.81
N HIS A 196 -15.17 -1.28 7.98
CA HIS A 196 -16.33 -0.56 7.44
C HIS A 196 -16.43 -0.72 5.92
N CYS A 197 -15.34 -0.51 5.17
CA CYS A 197 -15.33 -0.64 3.71
C CYS A 197 -15.66 -2.05 3.22
N ILE A 198 -15.30 -3.09 4.00
CA ILE A 198 -15.53 -4.50 3.62
C ILE A 198 -16.93 -4.98 4.00
N GLN A 199 -17.51 -4.48 5.08
CA GLN A 199 -18.85 -4.87 5.52
C GLN A 199 -19.98 -4.31 4.65
N GLY A 200 -19.68 -3.34 3.77
CA GLY A 200 -20.61 -2.94 2.71
C GLY A 200 -21.71 -2.00 3.12
N ASP A 201 -21.55 -1.26 4.22
CA ASP A 201 -22.37 -0.10 4.46
C ASP A 201 -21.93 0.99 3.49
N GLU A 202 -22.67 1.11 2.42
CA GLU A 202 -22.60 1.96 1.24
C GLU A 202 -21.42 2.96 1.22
N CYS A 203 -20.34 2.57 0.52
CA CYS A 203 -19.49 3.57 -0.09
C CYS A 203 -20.42 4.52 -0.88
N PRO A 204 -20.41 5.84 -0.63
CA PRO A 204 -21.37 6.77 -1.26
C PRO A 204 -21.43 6.52 -2.78
N PRO A 205 -22.59 6.66 -3.43
CA PRO A 205 -22.73 6.39 -4.86
C PRO A 205 -21.65 7.16 -5.63
N PRO A 206 -21.13 6.61 -6.73
CA PRO A 206 -20.17 7.33 -7.55
C PRO A 206 -20.75 8.69 -7.91
N PRO A 207 -19.95 9.75 -7.85
CA PRO A 207 -20.42 11.06 -8.31
C PRO A 207 -20.91 10.92 -9.75
N SER A 208 -21.99 11.63 -10.08
CA SER A 208 -22.74 11.51 -11.36
C SER A 208 -21.84 11.63 -12.60
N TYR A 209 -20.66 12.22 -12.50
CA TYR A 209 -19.69 12.34 -13.59
C TYR A 209 -18.80 11.08 -13.80
N CYS A 210 -18.82 10.09 -12.90
CA CYS A 210 -18.16 8.79 -13.16
C CYS A 210 -18.94 7.90 -14.14
N ILE A 211 -20.16 8.26 -14.51
CA ILE A 211 -21.05 7.46 -15.36
C ILE A 211 -20.79 7.70 -16.87
N ILE A 212 -19.93 8.63 -17.23
CA ILE A 212 -19.71 8.99 -18.63
C ILE A 212 -18.27 8.67 -19.02
N PHE A 213 -18.03 7.49 -19.58
CA PHE A 213 -17.12 7.17 -20.70
C PHE A 213 -17.05 5.66 -20.94
N VAL A 214 -18.22 5.05 -21.17
CA VAL A 214 -18.24 3.86 -22.03
C VAL A 214 -18.42 4.41 -23.44
N TYR A 215 -17.33 4.58 -24.18
CA TYR A 215 -17.41 4.75 -25.63
C TYR A 215 -17.85 3.43 -26.23
N PRO A 216 -18.98 3.36 -26.94
CA PRO A 216 -19.23 2.26 -27.83
C PRO A 216 -18.40 2.50 -29.10
N PHE A 217 -17.28 1.83 -29.27
CA PHE A 217 -16.77 1.58 -30.59
C PHE A 217 -17.61 0.48 -31.20
N CYS A 218 -18.64 0.89 -31.94
CA CYS A 218 -19.29 0.08 -32.98
C CYS A 218 -18.81 0.60 -34.34
N LEU A 219 -18.43 -0.37 -35.15
CA LEU A 219 -18.14 -0.42 -36.60
C LEU A 219 -16.72 -0.16 -37.00
#